data_4500ca98d00d2a7e2cd8bf3cec834a11
#
_entry.id   4500ca98d00d2a7e2cd8bf3cec834a11
#
_cell.length_a   1.000
_cell.length_b   1.000
_cell.length_c   1.000
_cell.angle_alpha   90.00
_cell.angle_beta   90.00
_cell.angle_gamma   90.00
#
_symmetry.space_group_name_H-M   'P 1'
#
loop_
_entity.id
_entity.type
_entity.pdbx_description
1 polymer ?
#
loop_
_entity_poly.entity_id
_entity_poly.type
_entity_poly.pdbx_seq_one_letter_code
_entity_poly.pdbx_strand_id
1 'polypeptide(L)'
;MNVEVKTLSEMTAQEWCRLAEERIKVFVVEQECPYQEIDEQDYQAHYLMLKDDQRDLVGYTRIMAKDSSHTTFGRVLVLKQFRGHEYGRQLVQATIDETKRLFPNKTIQIQAQAYLKEFYASFGFKPISDVYLEDNIPHLDMILD
;
A
#
# COMPACT_ATOMS: atom_id res chain seq x y z
N MET A 1 -11.76 -8.32 11.01
CA MET A 1 -10.73 -7.28 10.80
C MET A 1 -11.36 -5.92 10.68
N ASN A 2 -10.77 -4.92 11.26
CA ASN A 2 -11.25 -3.54 11.19
C ASN A 2 -10.34 -2.71 10.28
N VAL A 3 -10.96 -1.83 9.49
CA VAL A 3 -10.22 -0.94 8.59
C VAL A 3 -10.35 0.48 9.11
N GLU A 4 -9.21 1.15 9.32
CA GLU A 4 -9.18 2.56 9.67
C GLU A 4 -8.42 3.31 8.59
N VAL A 5 -8.93 4.47 8.17
CA VAL A 5 -8.27 5.32 7.18
C VAL A 5 -8.09 6.71 7.78
N LYS A 6 -6.85 7.17 7.84
CA LYS A 6 -6.51 8.45 8.45
C LYS A 6 -5.54 9.24 7.59
N THR A 7 -5.69 10.56 7.59
CA THR A 7 -4.67 11.46 7.08
C THR A 7 -3.61 11.65 8.15
N LEU A 8 -2.48 12.25 7.78
CA LEU A 8 -1.39 12.46 8.72
C LEU A 8 -1.82 13.28 9.94
N SER A 9 -2.64 14.31 9.72
CA SER A 9 -3.12 15.16 10.82
C SER A 9 -4.09 14.44 11.78
N GLU A 10 -4.70 13.35 11.33
CA GLU A 10 -5.63 12.56 12.14
C GLU A 10 -4.92 11.47 12.94
N MET A 11 -3.67 11.18 12.62
CA MET A 11 -2.91 10.15 13.32
C MET A 11 -2.29 10.68 14.60
N THR A 12 -2.25 9.84 15.63
CA THR A 12 -1.45 10.16 16.82
C THR A 12 0.02 9.94 16.53
N ALA A 13 0.89 10.54 17.33
CA ALA A 13 2.33 10.33 17.21
C ALA A 13 2.71 8.86 17.39
N GLN A 14 2.02 8.15 18.28
CA GLN A 14 2.27 6.72 18.51
C GLN A 14 1.85 5.88 17.31
N GLU A 15 0.71 6.17 16.70
CA GLU A 15 0.26 5.47 15.49
C GLU A 15 1.27 5.66 14.36
N TRP A 16 1.70 6.89 14.15
CA TRP A 16 2.70 7.20 13.14
C TRP A 16 4.01 6.46 13.39
N CYS A 17 4.49 6.50 14.62
CA CYS A 17 5.74 5.83 15.00
C CYS A 17 5.65 4.32 14.76
N ARG A 18 4.52 3.72 15.10
CA ARG A 18 4.28 2.29 14.88
C ARG A 18 4.30 1.94 13.38
N LEU A 19 3.64 2.74 12.56
CA LEU A 19 3.67 2.55 11.11
C LEU A 19 5.08 2.71 10.54
N ALA A 20 5.79 3.76 10.95
CA ALA A 20 7.14 4.01 10.47
C ALA A 20 8.07 2.85 10.84
N GLU A 21 7.95 2.32 12.04
CA GLU A 21 8.74 1.18 12.50
C GLU A 21 8.52 -0.03 11.58
N GLU A 22 7.27 -0.40 11.31
CA GLU A 22 6.97 -1.55 10.49
C GLU A 22 7.34 -1.34 9.02
N ARG A 23 7.14 -0.13 8.50
CA ARG A 23 7.54 0.21 7.13
C ARG A 23 9.05 0.03 6.93
N ILE A 24 9.84 0.52 7.87
CA ILE A 24 11.31 0.39 7.78
C ILE A 24 11.71 -1.08 7.91
N LYS A 25 11.11 -1.82 8.85
CA LYS A 25 11.40 -3.25 9.00
C LYS A 25 11.20 -4.03 7.71
N VAL A 26 10.09 -3.79 7.00
CA VAL A 26 9.73 -4.54 5.79
C VAL A 26 10.48 -4.03 4.56
N PHE A 27 10.36 -2.74 4.27
CA PHE A 27 10.82 -2.23 2.98
C PHE A 27 12.32 -1.93 2.94
N VAL A 28 12.93 -1.63 4.07
CA VAL A 28 14.36 -1.33 4.12
C VAL A 28 15.15 -2.51 4.65
N VAL A 29 14.82 -2.99 5.84
CA VAL A 29 15.62 -4.03 6.51
C VAL A 29 15.38 -5.42 5.87
N GLU A 30 14.13 -5.86 5.82
CA GLU A 30 13.79 -7.19 5.28
C GLU A 30 14.15 -7.32 3.79
N GLN A 31 13.85 -6.29 2.99
CA GLN A 31 14.13 -6.29 1.55
C GLN A 31 15.58 -5.90 1.22
N GLU A 32 16.37 -5.56 2.24
CA GLU A 32 17.77 -5.15 2.06
C GLU A 32 17.90 -4.04 1.02
N CYS A 33 16.99 -3.04 1.12
CA CYS A 33 16.89 -1.95 0.15
C CYS A 33 17.14 -0.61 0.83
N PRO A 34 18.34 -0.05 0.74
CA PRO A 34 18.64 1.26 1.35
C PRO A 34 18.10 2.39 0.48
N TYR A 35 16.89 2.84 0.78
CA TYR A 35 16.26 3.94 0.07
C TYR A 35 15.45 4.78 1.04
N GLN A 36 14.93 5.91 0.56
CA GLN A 36 14.16 6.82 1.41
C GLN A 36 12.71 6.32 1.52
N GLU A 37 12.42 5.56 2.57
CA GLU A 37 11.10 4.97 2.79
C GLU A 37 10.04 6.04 3.09
N ILE A 38 10.33 6.99 3.95
CA ILE A 38 9.44 8.10 4.29
C ILE A 38 9.79 9.27 3.35
N ASP A 39 8.83 9.71 2.54
CA ASP A 39 9.07 10.69 1.49
C ASP A 39 8.01 11.79 1.46
N GLU A 40 8.08 12.68 0.48
CA GLU A 40 7.15 13.80 0.37
C GLU A 40 5.71 13.38 0.19
N GLN A 41 5.46 12.23 -0.40
CA GLN A 41 4.10 11.73 -0.62
C GLN A 41 3.39 11.44 0.70
N ASP A 42 4.15 11.18 1.76
CA ASP A 42 3.59 10.91 3.08
C ASP A 42 2.84 12.10 3.67
N TYR A 43 3.16 13.33 3.25
CA TYR A 43 2.49 14.51 3.82
C TYR A 43 1.03 14.60 3.41
N GLN A 44 0.64 14.04 2.26
CA GLN A 44 -0.72 14.14 1.74
C GLN A 44 -1.41 12.78 1.57
N ALA A 45 -0.79 11.71 2.05
CA ALA A 45 -1.33 10.37 1.90
C ALA A 45 -2.50 10.11 2.84
N HIS A 46 -3.35 9.17 2.43
CA HIS A 46 -4.32 8.56 3.31
C HIS A 46 -3.75 7.21 3.73
N TYR A 47 -3.71 6.97 5.04
CA TYR A 47 -3.13 5.76 5.62
C TYR A 47 -4.25 4.79 5.95
N LEU A 48 -4.27 3.66 5.24
CA LEU A 48 -5.22 2.59 5.52
C LEU A 48 -4.53 1.56 6.40
N MET A 49 -5.12 1.32 7.56
CA MET A 49 -4.62 0.36 8.54
C MET A 49 -5.64 -0.75 8.72
N LEU A 50 -5.17 -1.99 8.55
CA LEU A 50 -5.96 -3.18 8.86
C LEU A 50 -5.60 -3.60 10.28
N LYS A 51 -6.60 -3.70 11.16
CA LYS A 51 -6.40 -4.01 12.56
C LYS A 51 -7.24 -5.22 12.97
N ASP A 52 -6.72 -6.01 13.90
CA ASP A 52 -7.47 -7.14 14.46
C ASP A 52 -8.47 -6.68 15.54
N ASP A 53 -9.14 -7.61 16.18
CA ASP A 53 -10.16 -7.31 17.18
C ASP A 53 -9.57 -6.71 18.46
N GLN A 54 -8.27 -6.91 18.71
CA GLN A 54 -7.55 -6.26 19.80
C GLN A 54 -6.98 -4.91 19.41
N ARG A 55 -7.28 -4.43 18.21
CA ARG A 55 -6.80 -3.18 17.64
C ARG A 55 -5.29 -3.18 17.36
N ASP A 56 -4.68 -4.34 17.23
CA ASP A 56 -3.28 -4.46 16.82
C ASP A 56 -3.18 -4.30 15.30
N LEU A 57 -2.12 -3.62 14.85
CA LEU A 57 -1.84 -3.43 13.44
C LEU A 57 -1.50 -4.77 12.78
N VAL A 58 -2.23 -5.09 11.71
CA VAL A 58 -2.02 -6.31 10.91
C VAL A 58 -1.38 -5.97 9.56
N GLY A 59 -1.83 -4.90 8.95
CA GLY A 59 -1.34 -4.48 7.65
C GLY A 59 -1.61 -3.01 7.37
N TYR A 60 -1.04 -2.52 6.28
CA TYR A 60 -1.08 -1.10 5.97
C TYR A 60 -0.91 -0.86 4.47
N THR A 61 -1.55 0.18 3.97
CA THR A 61 -1.30 0.74 2.64
C THR A 61 -1.32 2.25 2.69
N ARG A 62 -0.73 2.87 1.67
CA ARG A 62 -0.68 4.32 1.51
C ARG A 62 -1.43 4.68 0.22
N ILE A 63 -2.49 5.47 0.32
CA ILE A 63 -3.36 5.87 -0.79
C ILE A 63 -3.11 7.34 -1.12
N MET A 64 -2.94 7.67 -2.39
CA MET A 64 -2.58 9.02 -2.83
C MET A 64 -3.26 9.35 -4.16
N ALA A 65 -3.48 10.65 -4.40
CA ALA A 65 -3.77 11.14 -5.73
C ALA A 65 -2.50 11.07 -6.57
N LYS A 66 -2.62 10.72 -7.84
CA LYS A 66 -1.48 10.67 -8.76
C LYS A 66 -1.51 11.84 -9.75
N ASP A 67 -2.63 12.00 -10.46
CA ASP A 67 -2.86 13.10 -11.37
C ASP A 67 -4.37 13.36 -11.49
N SER A 68 -4.81 14.18 -12.46
CA SER A 68 -6.21 14.53 -12.59
C SER A 68 -7.12 13.35 -12.92
N SER A 69 -6.59 12.27 -13.48
CA SER A 69 -7.37 11.10 -13.92
C SER A 69 -6.97 9.79 -13.24
N HIS A 70 -5.92 9.81 -12.42
CA HIS A 70 -5.39 8.60 -11.80
C HIS A 70 -5.19 8.78 -10.29
N THR A 71 -5.39 7.68 -9.57
CA THR A 71 -5.00 7.54 -8.16
C THR A 71 -3.99 6.41 -8.05
N THR A 72 -3.36 6.28 -6.90
CA THR A 72 -2.40 5.21 -6.67
C THR A 72 -2.42 4.79 -5.21
N PHE A 73 -1.95 3.60 -4.94
CA PHE A 73 -1.61 3.17 -3.59
C PHE A 73 -0.30 2.39 -3.63
N GLY A 74 0.34 2.31 -2.51
CA GLY A 74 1.60 1.60 -2.41
C GLY A 74 1.97 1.31 -0.97
N ARG A 75 3.22 0.93 -0.76
CA ARG A 75 3.72 0.55 0.56
C ARG A 75 2.83 -0.51 1.20
N VAL A 76 2.35 -1.47 0.38
CA VAL A 76 1.48 -2.55 0.83
C VAL A 76 2.30 -3.49 1.71
N LEU A 77 1.92 -3.62 2.96
CA LEU A 77 2.61 -4.54 3.86
C LEU A 77 1.63 -5.27 4.79
N VAL A 78 1.94 -6.52 5.09
CA VAL A 78 1.34 -7.28 6.17
C VAL A 78 2.48 -7.59 7.15
N LEU A 79 2.26 -7.33 8.44
CA LEU A 79 3.27 -7.58 9.47
C LEU A 79 3.66 -9.05 9.45
N LYS A 80 4.95 -9.32 9.67
CA LYS A 80 5.51 -10.67 9.54
C LYS A 80 4.73 -11.73 10.30
N GLN A 81 4.32 -11.43 11.54
CA GLN A 81 3.61 -12.37 12.39
C GLN A 81 2.18 -12.70 11.91
N PHE A 82 1.65 -11.91 10.98
CA PHE A 82 0.30 -12.11 10.43
C PHE A 82 0.31 -12.65 9.00
N ARG A 83 1.46 -12.95 8.42
CA ARG A 83 1.55 -13.48 7.06
C ARG A 83 1.07 -14.93 7.01
N GLY A 84 0.61 -15.37 5.83
CA GLY A 84 0.13 -16.73 5.63
C GLY A 84 -1.33 -16.95 5.97
N HIS A 85 -2.11 -15.89 6.20
CA HIS A 85 -3.53 -15.96 6.55
C HIS A 85 -4.43 -15.20 5.56
N GLU A 86 -3.94 -14.91 4.37
CA GLU A 86 -4.65 -14.16 3.32
C GLU A 86 -5.06 -12.74 3.73
N TYR A 87 -4.43 -12.15 4.73
CA TYR A 87 -4.70 -10.78 5.13
C TYR A 87 -4.26 -9.78 4.05
N GLY A 88 -3.25 -10.15 3.23
CA GLY A 88 -2.85 -9.34 2.09
C GLY A 88 -3.99 -9.13 1.11
N ARG A 89 -4.79 -10.16 0.88
CA ARG A 89 -5.96 -10.06 0.00
C ARG A 89 -7.03 -9.15 0.59
N GLN A 90 -7.32 -9.29 1.87
CA GLN A 90 -8.25 -8.40 2.57
C GLN A 90 -7.77 -6.96 2.53
N LEU A 91 -6.48 -6.76 2.77
CA LEU A 91 -5.85 -5.44 2.77
C LEU A 91 -5.98 -4.76 1.40
N VAL A 92 -5.64 -5.46 0.33
CA VAL A 92 -5.69 -4.90 -1.03
C VAL A 92 -7.14 -4.63 -1.44
N GLN A 93 -8.07 -5.52 -1.13
CA GLN A 93 -9.48 -5.29 -1.44
C GLN A 93 -10.01 -4.04 -0.73
N ALA A 94 -9.73 -3.92 0.57
CA ALA A 94 -10.12 -2.74 1.35
C ALA A 94 -9.49 -1.46 0.77
N THR A 95 -8.25 -1.55 0.31
CA THR A 95 -7.53 -0.41 -0.28
C THR A 95 -8.17 0.01 -1.60
N ILE A 96 -8.53 -0.94 -2.46
CA ILE A 96 -9.23 -0.65 -3.71
C ILE A 96 -10.55 0.04 -3.44
N ASP A 97 -11.35 -0.51 -2.52
CA ASP A 97 -12.65 0.05 -2.17
C ASP A 97 -12.51 1.47 -1.63
N GLU A 98 -11.57 1.70 -0.74
CA GLU A 98 -11.34 3.02 -0.15
C GLU A 98 -10.79 4.02 -1.16
N THR A 99 -9.91 3.58 -2.06
CA THR A 99 -9.38 4.43 -3.12
C THR A 99 -10.50 4.93 -4.03
N LYS A 100 -11.43 4.04 -4.38
CA LYS A 100 -12.58 4.41 -5.21
C LYS A 100 -13.54 5.34 -4.47
N ARG A 101 -13.66 5.19 -3.17
CA ARG A 101 -14.50 6.07 -2.35
C ARG A 101 -13.90 7.47 -2.24
N LEU A 102 -12.59 7.56 -1.99
CA LEU A 102 -11.87 8.83 -1.84
C LEU A 102 -11.75 9.59 -3.16
N PHE A 103 -11.55 8.87 -4.26
CA PHE A 103 -11.28 9.45 -5.57
C PHE A 103 -12.19 8.79 -6.62
N PRO A 104 -13.49 9.10 -6.61
CA PRO A 104 -14.42 8.47 -7.55
C PRO A 104 -14.10 8.84 -9.00
N ASN A 105 -14.39 7.91 -9.92
CA ASN A 105 -14.23 8.10 -11.37
C ASN A 105 -12.79 8.27 -11.83
N LYS A 106 -11.84 7.73 -11.08
CA LYS A 106 -10.43 7.75 -11.47
C LYS A 106 -9.88 6.33 -11.60
N THR A 107 -8.96 6.15 -12.52
CA THR A 107 -8.25 4.89 -12.70
C THR A 107 -7.20 4.73 -11.61
N ILE A 108 -7.08 3.54 -11.05
CA ILE A 108 -6.04 3.23 -10.07
C ILE A 108 -4.82 2.71 -10.83
N GLN A 109 -3.69 3.39 -10.71
CA GLN A 109 -2.44 2.96 -11.30
C GLN A 109 -1.43 2.67 -10.20
N ILE A 110 -0.85 1.48 -10.21
CA ILE A 110 0.13 1.06 -9.19
C ILE A 110 1.44 0.65 -9.83
N GLN A 111 2.51 0.75 -9.04
CA GLN A 111 3.81 0.18 -9.36
C GLN A 111 3.94 -1.12 -8.56
N ALA A 112 3.66 -2.26 -9.21
CA ALA A 112 3.65 -3.55 -8.54
C ALA A 112 5.02 -4.21 -8.64
N GLN A 113 5.48 -4.84 -7.57
CA GLN A 113 6.65 -5.70 -7.66
C GLN A 113 6.30 -6.86 -8.62
N ALA A 114 7.21 -7.17 -9.53
CA ALA A 114 6.92 -8.07 -10.66
C ALA A 114 6.44 -9.46 -10.21
N TYR A 115 6.93 -9.96 -9.08
CA TYR A 115 6.53 -11.28 -8.59
C TYR A 115 5.08 -11.31 -8.07
N LEU A 116 4.46 -10.13 -7.88
CA LEU A 116 3.07 -10.00 -7.43
C LEU A 116 2.10 -9.72 -8.58
N LYS A 117 2.56 -9.80 -9.83
CA LYS A 117 1.73 -9.51 -11.00
C LYS A 117 0.42 -10.30 -10.99
N GLU A 118 0.49 -11.61 -10.78
CA GLU A 118 -0.70 -12.47 -10.77
C GLU A 118 -1.61 -12.17 -9.58
N PHE A 119 -1.03 -11.82 -8.44
CA PHE A 119 -1.79 -11.42 -7.27
C PHE A 119 -2.66 -10.20 -7.57
N TYR A 120 -2.08 -9.15 -8.14
CA TYR A 120 -2.84 -7.95 -8.50
C TYR A 120 -3.79 -8.20 -9.68
N ALA A 121 -3.41 -9.05 -10.63
CA ALA A 121 -4.29 -9.41 -11.73
C ALA A 121 -5.58 -10.07 -11.22
N SER A 122 -5.52 -10.80 -10.11
CA SER A 122 -6.70 -11.43 -9.52
C SER A 122 -7.74 -10.44 -9.01
N PHE A 123 -7.36 -9.17 -8.81
CA PHE A 123 -8.30 -8.08 -8.47
C PHE A 123 -8.79 -7.33 -9.70
N GLY A 124 -8.31 -7.68 -10.89
CA GLY A 124 -8.68 -7.02 -12.13
C GLY A 124 -7.65 -6.05 -12.68
N PHE A 125 -6.50 -5.90 -12.02
CA PHE A 125 -5.42 -5.05 -12.53
C PHE A 125 -4.83 -5.63 -13.81
N LYS A 126 -4.49 -4.77 -14.76
CA LYS A 126 -3.89 -5.13 -16.04
C LYS A 126 -2.54 -4.45 -16.19
N PRO A 127 -1.51 -5.16 -16.68
CA PRO A 127 -0.20 -4.55 -16.90
C PRO A 127 -0.26 -3.55 -18.06
N ILE A 128 0.42 -2.41 -17.88
CA ILE A 128 0.53 -1.37 -18.91
C ILE A 128 1.98 -1.02 -19.24
N SER A 129 2.94 -1.71 -18.65
CA SER A 129 4.35 -1.50 -18.94
C SER A 129 5.10 -2.83 -18.96
N ASP A 130 6.32 -2.82 -19.49
CA ASP A 130 7.27 -3.91 -19.30
C ASP A 130 7.84 -3.82 -17.88
N VAL A 131 8.53 -4.88 -17.47
CA VAL A 131 9.21 -4.91 -16.17
C VAL A 131 10.41 -3.95 -16.21
N TYR A 132 10.55 -3.15 -15.14
CA TYR A 132 11.68 -2.22 -14.96
C TYR A 132 12.21 -2.35 -13.53
N LEU A 133 13.40 -1.82 -13.27
CA LEU A 133 13.97 -1.81 -11.93
C LEU A 133 13.59 -0.52 -11.21
N GLU A 134 13.05 -0.64 -10.01
CA GLU A 134 12.80 0.45 -9.08
C GLU A 134 13.51 0.09 -7.78
N ASP A 135 14.48 0.91 -7.35
CA ASP A 135 15.31 0.61 -6.20
C ASP A 135 15.92 -0.79 -6.27
N ASN A 136 16.33 -1.17 -7.48
CA ASN A 136 16.94 -2.46 -7.79
C ASN A 136 16.00 -3.67 -7.63
N ILE A 137 14.70 -3.45 -7.52
CA ILE A 137 13.67 -4.49 -7.41
C ILE A 137 12.82 -4.46 -8.70
N PRO A 138 12.60 -5.61 -9.37
CA PRO A 138 11.75 -5.64 -10.57
C PRO A 138 10.31 -5.23 -10.27
N HIS A 139 9.81 -4.27 -11.04
CA HIS A 139 8.44 -3.72 -10.93
C HIS A 139 7.80 -3.65 -12.31
N LEU A 140 6.49 -3.49 -12.36
CA LEU A 140 5.75 -3.10 -13.56
C LEU A 140 4.56 -2.25 -13.16
N ASP A 141 4.10 -1.42 -14.11
CA ASP A 141 2.91 -0.61 -13.88
C ASP A 141 1.66 -1.40 -14.23
N MET A 142 0.63 -1.28 -13.41
CA MET A 142 -0.66 -1.93 -13.63
C MET A 142 -1.79 -0.95 -13.33
N ILE A 143 -2.92 -1.13 -14.02
CA ILE A 143 -4.10 -0.27 -13.81
C ILE A 143 -5.35 -1.09 -13.52
N LEU A 144 -6.26 -0.47 -12.80
CA LEU A 144 -7.61 -0.95 -12.54
C LEU A 144 -8.58 0.21 -12.74
N ASP A 145 -9.53 0.03 -13.64
CA ASP A 145 -10.59 1.02 -13.88
C ASP A 145 -11.74 0.90 -12.89
#